data_d0f47ac73a23fb8f081fb954ab63ad78
#
_entry.id   d0f47ac73a23fb8f081fb954ab63ad78
#
_cell.length_a   1.000
_cell.length_b   1.000
_cell.length_c   1.000
_cell.angle_alpha   90.00
_cell.angle_beta   90.00
_cell.angle_gamma   90.00
#
_symmetry.space_group_name_H-M   'P 1'
#
loop_
_entity.id
_entity.type
_entity.pdbx_description
1 polymer ?
#
loop_
_entity_poly.entity_id
_entity_poly.type
_entity_poly.pdbx_seq_one_letter_code
_entity_poly.pdbx_strand_id
1 'polypeptide(L)' 'MPKDKLKTIYVCTNCGETSPRWLGRCPSCGAWNTMTEDVRPARPA' A
#
# COMPACT_ATOMS: atom_id res chain seq x y z
N MET A 1 23.81 -9.15 2.34
CA MET A 1 23.18 -8.50 2.50
C MET A 1 22.17 -8.28 1.72
N PRO A 2 21.22 -8.20 1.96
CA PRO A 2 20.15 -8.17 1.30
C PRO A 2 19.99 -6.95 0.83
N LYS A 3 19.92 -6.81 -0.02
CA LYS A 3 19.74 -5.84 -0.51
C LYS A 3 18.44 -5.54 -0.75
N ASP A 4 17.57 -6.38 -0.86
CA ASP A 4 16.26 -6.12 -1.18
C ASP A 4 15.58 -5.68 0.00
N LYS A 5 15.35 -4.46 0.23
CA LYS A 5 14.60 -4.07 1.27
C LYS A 5 13.20 -4.12 0.91
N LEU A 6 12.31 -4.62 1.69
CA LEU A 6 10.89 -4.65 1.45
C LEU A 6 10.28 -3.40 2.03
N LYS A 7 9.33 -2.83 1.33
CA LYS A 7 8.63 -1.66 1.81
C LYS A 7 7.22 -2.03 2.12
N THR A 8 6.69 -1.51 3.20
CA THR A 8 5.30 -1.73 3.55
C THR A 8 4.47 -0.69 2.85
N ILE A 9 3.49 -1.11 2.09
CA ILE A 9 2.57 -0.20 1.45
C ILE A 9 1.17 -0.65 1.81
N TYR A 10 0.20 0.17 1.49
CA TYR A 10 -1.18 -0.14 1.80
C TYR A 10 -2.00 -0.04 0.52
N VAL A 11 -2.86 -0.99 0.32
CA VAL A 11 -3.64 -1.09 -0.91
C VAL A 11 -5.10 -1.03 -0.56
N CYS A 12 -5.84 -0.19 -1.27
CA CYS A 12 -7.26 -0.10 -1.07
C CYS A 12 -7.92 -1.33 -1.66
N THR A 13 -8.74 -2.02 -0.88
CA THR A 13 -9.38 -3.22 -1.37
C THR A 13 -10.61 -2.90 -2.23
N ASN A 14 -10.99 -1.63 -2.27
CA ASN A 14 -12.16 -1.24 -3.06
C ASN A 14 -11.76 -0.81 -4.47
N CYS A 15 -10.78 0.04 -4.62
CA CYS A 15 -10.38 0.50 -5.94
C CYS A 15 -8.97 0.07 -6.33
N GLY A 16 -8.19 -0.44 -5.41
CA GLY A 16 -6.85 -0.88 -5.75
C GLY A 16 -5.77 0.19 -5.65
N GLU A 17 -6.10 1.33 -5.07
CA GLU A 17 -5.13 2.39 -4.97
C GLU A 17 -4.07 2.02 -3.95
N THR A 18 -2.82 2.37 -4.19
CA THR A 18 -1.75 2.04 -3.26
C THR A 18 -1.23 3.31 -2.61
N SER A 19 -0.68 3.17 -1.43
CA SER A 19 -0.18 4.30 -0.69
C SER A 19 1.00 3.87 0.16
N PRO A 20 1.98 4.73 0.36
CA PRO A 20 3.15 4.37 1.18
C PRO A 20 2.84 4.36 2.67
N ARG A 21 1.68 4.81 3.08
CA ARG A 21 1.32 4.81 4.49
C ARG A 21 -0.15 4.54 4.63
N TRP A 22 -0.57 4.18 5.83
CA TRP A 22 -1.95 3.84 6.05
C TRP A 22 -2.80 5.09 6.02
N LEU A 23 -3.86 5.02 5.26
CA LEU A 23 -4.80 6.10 5.17
C LEU A 23 -6.12 5.59 5.67
N GLY A 24 -6.74 6.29 6.58
CA GLY A 24 -8.04 5.86 7.09
C GLY A 24 -9.10 5.92 6.03
N ARG A 25 -8.89 6.75 5.00
CA ARG A 25 -9.85 6.86 3.94
C ARG A 25 -9.11 6.89 2.63
N CYS A 26 -9.55 6.13 1.68
CA CYS A 26 -8.92 6.09 0.37
C CYS A 26 -9.21 7.39 -0.37
N PRO A 27 -8.18 8.12 -0.82
CA PRO A 27 -8.42 9.38 -1.53
C PRO A 27 -8.93 9.17 -2.94
N SER A 28 -8.81 7.96 -3.44
CA SER A 28 -9.22 7.72 -4.82
C SER A 28 -10.70 7.36 -4.89
N CYS A 29 -11.17 6.47 -4.08
CA CYS A 29 -12.58 6.09 -4.13
C CYS A 29 -13.35 6.60 -2.92
N GLY A 30 -12.68 7.10 -1.90
CA GLY A 30 -13.35 7.65 -0.74
C GLY A 30 -13.85 6.64 0.26
N ALA A 31 -13.49 5.39 0.10
CA ALA A 31 -13.97 4.37 1.03
C ALA A 31 -13.16 4.42 2.32
N TRP A 32 -13.80 4.12 3.42
CA TRP A 32 -13.15 4.13 4.71
C TRP A 32 -12.71 2.74 5.10
N ASN A 33 -11.57 2.69 5.80
CA ASN A 33 -11.10 1.40 6.31
C ASN A 33 -10.93 0.35 5.24
N THR A 34 -10.52 0.73 4.05
CA THR A 34 -10.31 -0.22 2.97
C THR A 34 -8.84 -0.47 2.70
N MET A 35 -7.94 0.21 3.43
CA MET A 35 -6.52 0.05 3.17
C MET A 35 -6.01 -1.20 3.86
N THR A 36 -5.26 -2.01 3.13
CA THR A 36 -4.72 -3.25 3.65
C THR A 36 -3.23 -3.23 3.52
N GLU A 37 -2.53 -3.71 4.52
CA GLU A 37 -1.09 -3.71 4.49
C GLU A 37 -0.58 -4.71 3.48
N ASP A 38 0.41 -4.32 2.71
CA ASP A 38 1.01 -5.20 1.74
C ASP A 38 2.50 -4.92 1.76
N VAL A 39 3.32 -5.91 1.46
CA VAL A 39 4.75 -5.73 1.48
C VAL A 39 5.27 -6.01 0.08
N ARG A 40 6.02 -5.08 -0.48
CA ARG A 40 6.53 -5.21 -1.81
C ARG A 40 7.99 -4.83 -1.86
N PRO A 41 8.71 -5.27 -2.87
CA PRO A 41 10.10 -4.91 -2.99
C PRO A 41 10.26 -3.42 -3.10
N ALA A 42 11.30 -2.88 -2.53
CA ALA A 42 11.52 -1.46 -2.55
C ALA A 42 11.72 -0.96 -3.95
N ARG A 43 12.23 -1.79 -4.84
CA ARG A 43 12.38 -1.36 -6.20
C ARG A 43 11.93 -2.45 -7.10
N PRO A 44 11.51 -2.13 -8.28
CA PRO A 44 10.99 -3.11 -9.22
C PRO A 44 12.11 -4.02 -9.65
N ALA A 45 11.81 -5.21 -9.88
CA ALA A 45 12.80 -6.18 -10.28
C ALA A 45 13.11 -6.07 -11.74
#